data_7d04fbe938cb9b3028ba25e750824d72
#
_entry.id   7d04fbe938cb9b3028ba25e750824d72
#
_cell.length_a   1.000
_cell.length_b   1.000
_cell.length_c   1.000
_cell.angle_alpha   90.00
_cell.angle_beta   90.00
_cell.angle_gamma   90.00
#
_symmetry.space_group_name_H-M   'P 1'
#
loop_
_entity.id
_entity.type
_entity.pdbx_description
1 polymer ?
#
loop_
_entity_poly.entity_id
_entity_poly.type
_entity_poly.pdbx_seq_one_letter_code
_entity_poly.pdbx_strand_id
1 'polypeptide(L)'
;MRRLILCAFIWVAVVSCSSVRSQKQIAVEECDIENEGTRKFLEEVDYTADTAYVTSFAKDYKTDYGANDKPRPVTVSWTGDPAVKIVLSKTEDFKESFEVDESQSPAEIYNLIPGVDYYYKVIGSNESVLKTGCVRPIGPMRMINGVAENVRDLGGWKAEGGHIAYGKLYRGARLSSRISESGKDIFLNQLGIAVDLDLRGIKDSESRVGPVIDGADYLKFPVEKNMGRGTGNTQELYQLAIRAIIGYLSEGKAVYFHCAGGADRTGTLAFLIEALVGFFIHKGGKFFYQVLQL
;
A
#
# COMPACT_ATOMS: atom_id res chain seq x y z
N MET A 1 0.99 57.44 -68.48
CA MET A 1 1.19 56.00 -68.81
C MET A 1 1.89 55.37 -67.62
N ARG A 2 1.12 54.69 -66.78
CA ARG A 2 1.59 53.92 -65.60
C ARG A 2 1.61 52.50 -65.97
N ARG A 3 2.80 51.87 -65.96
CA ARG A 3 2.95 50.38 -66.13
C ARG A 3 2.71 49.66 -64.82
N LEU A 4 1.69 48.82 -64.76
CA LEU A 4 1.49 47.87 -63.70
C LEU A 4 2.46 46.69 -63.88
N ILE A 5 3.26 46.41 -62.88
CA ILE A 5 4.06 45.22 -62.78
C ILE A 5 3.25 44.20 -61.90
N LEU A 6 2.86 43.09 -62.54
CA LEU A 6 2.15 41.98 -61.87
C LEU A 6 3.20 41.02 -61.31
N CYS A 7 3.35 41.01 -59.96
CA CYS A 7 4.17 39.99 -59.29
C CYS A 7 3.31 38.78 -59.01
N ALA A 8 3.59 37.69 -59.73
CA ALA A 8 2.99 36.41 -59.44
C ALA A 8 3.73 35.74 -58.25
N PHE A 9 3.04 35.62 -57.12
CA PHE A 9 3.51 34.80 -55.99
C PHE A 9 3.17 33.34 -56.24
N ILE A 10 4.22 32.52 -56.44
CA ILE A 10 4.11 31.06 -56.50
C ILE A 10 4.13 30.57 -55.05
N TRP A 11 3.00 30.09 -54.57
CA TRP A 11 2.89 29.37 -53.29
C TRP A 11 3.39 27.92 -53.51
N VAL A 12 4.57 27.60 -52.99
CA VAL A 12 4.99 26.20 -52.85
C VAL A 12 4.41 25.63 -51.54
N ALA A 13 3.38 24.83 -51.69
CA ALA A 13 2.85 24.10 -50.57
C ALA A 13 3.81 22.95 -50.25
N VAL A 14 4.65 23.11 -49.20
CA VAL A 14 5.40 21.99 -48.61
C VAL A 14 4.45 21.14 -47.82
N VAL A 15 3.96 20.05 -48.39
CA VAL A 15 3.26 19.02 -47.68
C VAL A 15 4.26 18.26 -46.83
N SER A 16 4.44 18.68 -45.58
CA SER A 16 5.20 17.89 -44.61
C SER A 16 4.36 16.67 -44.24
N CYS A 17 4.63 15.56 -44.84
CA CYS A 17 4.09 14.27 -44.45
C CYS A 17 4.78 13.81 -43.16
N SER A 18 4.37 14.35 -42.03
CA SER A 18 4.74 13.80 -40.71
C SER A 18 4.00 12.47 -40.58
N SER A 19 4.69 11.38 -40.76
CA SER A 19 4.23 10.06 -40.38
C SER A 19 4.08 10.06 -38.86
N VAL A 20 2.89 10.37 -38.38
CA VAL A 20 2.51 10.10 -37.02
C VAL A 20 2.51 8.57 -36.89
N ARG A 21 3.62 8.01 -36.40
CA ARG A 21 3.61 6.64 -35.88
C ARG A 21 2.58 6.63 -34.77
N SER A 22 1.43 6.04 -35.02
CA SER A 22 0.49 5.67 -33.99
C SER A 22 1.23 4.79 -32.98
N GLN A 23 1.69 5.38 -31.89
CA GLN A 23 2.17 4.58 -30.77
C GLN A 23 0.98 3.75 -30.33
N LYS A 24 1.08 2.43 -30.47
CA LYS A 24 0.07 1.51 -30.00
C LYS A 24 0.02 1.66 -28.49
N GLN A 25 -1.01 2.33 -28.00
CA GLN A 25 -1.21 2.55 -26.57
C GLN A 25 -1.24 1.19 -25.89
N ILE A 26 -0.37 1.00 -24.90
CA ILE A 26 -0.33 -0.24 -24.11
C ILE A 26 -1.64 -0.32 -23.33
N ALA A 27 -2.39 -1.39 -23.52
CA ALA A 27 -3.62 -1.62 -22.77
C ALA A 27 -3.28 -1.83 -21.29
N VAL A 28 -4.03 -1.17 -20.41
CA VAL A 28 -3.90 -1.32 -18.97
C VAL A 28 -4.79 -2.47 -18.51
N GLU A 29 -4.20 -3.46 -17.86
CA GLU A 29 -4.89 -4.57 -17.23
C GLU A 29 -5.17 -4.24 -15.76
N GLU A 30 -6.44 -4.19 -15.37
CA GLU A 30 -6.83 -3.99 -13.98
C GLU A 30 -6.75 -5.30 -13.20
N CYS A 31 -6.04 -5.28 -12.08
CA CYS A 31 -5.80 -6.44 -11.22
C CYS A 31 -6.31 -6.16 -9.82
N ASP A 32 -7.32 -6.89 -9.39
CA ASP A 32 -7.85 -6.78 -8.04
C ASP A 32 -6.90 -7.43 -7.03
N ILE A 33 -6.33 -6.62 -6.13
CA ILE A 33 -5.37 -7.05 -5.11
C ILE A 33 -6.01 -7.25 -3.72
N GLU A 34 -7.30 -7.00 -3.58
CA GLU A 34 -7.98 -7.23 -2.31
C GLU A 34 -8.20 -8.73 -2.08
N ASN A 35 -7.94 -9.19 -0.86
CA ASN A 35 -8.25 -10.55 -0.46
C ASN A 35 -9.77 -10.78 -0.52
N GLU A 36 -10.21 -11.79 -1.26
CA GLU A 36 -11.64 -12.07 -1.47
C GLU A 36 -12.37 -12.32 -0.15
N GLY A 37 -11.73 -13.03 0.78
CA GLY A 37 -12.27 -13.26 2.10
C GLY A 37 -12.49 -11.96 2.85
N THR A 38 -11.52 -11.04 2.84
CA THR A 38 -11.66 -9.72 3.47
C THR A 38 -12.80 -8.92 2.84
N ARG A 39 -12.91 -8.93 1.52
CA ARG A 39 -14.02 -8.25 0.81
C ARG A 39 -15.37 -8.78 1.23
N LYS A 40 -15.58 -10.08 1.18
CA LYS A 40 -16.84 -10.72 1.59
C LYS A 40 -17.17 -10.42 3.04
N PHE A 41 -16.17 -10.47 3.94
CA PHE A 41 -16.38 -10.08 5.33
C PHE A 41 -16.92 -8.66 5.44
N LEU A 42 -16.33 -7.69 4.73
CA LEU A 42 -16.75 -6.31 4.78
C LEU A 42 -18.14 -6.06 4.17
N GLU A 43 -18.55 -6.90 3.23
CA GLU A 43 -19.87 -6.84 2.57
C GLU A 43 -20.97 -7.51 3.39
N GLU A 44 -20.68 -8.64 4.04
CA GLU A 44 -21.67 -9.52 4.65
C GLU A 44 -21.88 -9.29 6.14
N VAL A 45 -20.89 -8.76 6.87
CA VAL A 45 -21.01 -8.57 8.32
C VAL A 45 -22.06 -7.52 8.69
N ASP A 46 -22.93 -7.84 9.62
CA ASP A 46 -23.86 -6.87 10.19
C ASP A 46 -23.19 -6.09 11.33
N TYR A 47 -22.70 -4.90 11.03
CA TYR A 47 -22.04 -4.02 11.98
C TYR A 47 -22.99 -3.36 12.99
N THR A 48 -24.30 -3.53 12.82
CA THR A 48 -25.30 -3.02 13.76
C THR A 48 -25.65 -4.04 14.83
N ALA A 49 -25.22 -5.29 14.65
CA ALA A 49 -25.39 -6.37 15.61
C ALA A 49 -24.50 -6.16 16.86
N ASP A 50 -24.77 -6.91 17.89
CA ASP A 50 -23.97 -6.87 19.11
C ASP A 50 -22.52 -7.38 18.88
N THR A 51 -21.64 -7.03 19.79
CA THR A 51 -20.22 -7.37 19.71
C THR A 51 -19.97 -8.89 19.68
N ALA A 52 -20.81 -9.68 20.34
CA ALA A 52 -20.66 -11.13 20.36
C ALA A 52 -20.94 -11.73 18.99
N TYR A 53 -21.99 -11.28 18.32
CA TYR A 53 -22.29 -11.65 16.93
C TYR A 53 -21.13 -11.32 16.00
N VAL A 54 -20.66 -10.09 16.01
CA VAL A 54 -19.59 -9.64 15.10
C VAL A 54 -18.30 -10.40 15.33
N THR A 55 -17.97 -10.68 16.61
CA THR A 55 -16.79 -11.47 16.97
C THR A 55 -16.91 -12.91 16.48
N SER A 56 -18.09 -13.54 16.64
CA SER A 56 -18.34 -14.89 16.13
C SER A 56 -18.26 -14.92 14.61
N PHE A 57 -18.94 -14.00 13.94
CA PHE A 57 -18.93 -13.89 12.49
C PHE A 57 -17.50 -13.74 11.94
N ALA A 58 -16.68 -12.89 12.54
CA ALA A 58 -15.29 -12.71 12.14
C ALA A 58 -14.46 -13.99 12.31
N LYS A 59 -14.68 -14.75 13.39
CA LYS A 59 -13.99 -16.01 13.64
C LYS A 59 -14.38 -17.08 12.62
N ASP A 60 -15.67 -17.25 12.39
CA ASP A 60 -16.19 -18.24 11.46
C ASP A 60 -15.75 -17.91 10.03
N TYR A 61 -15.82 -16.65 9.67
CA TYR A 61 -15.41 -16.18 8.37
C TYR A 61 -13.92 -16.39 8.08
N LYS A 62 -13.06 -16.14 9.06
CA LYS A 62 -11.63 -16.42 8.96
C LYS A 62 -11.34 -17.91 8.74
N THR A 63 -12.14 -18.77 9.35
CA THR A 63 -12.04 -20.23 9.20
C THR A 63 -12.51 -20.68 7.82
N ASP A 64 -13.67 -20.20 7.39
CA ASP A 64 -14.35 -20.68 6.18
C ASP A 64 -13.74 -20.17 4.88
N TYR A 65 -13.27 -18.93 4.88
CA TYR A 65 -12.75 -18.28 3.68
C TYR A 65 -11.25 -18.05 3.69
N GLY A 66 -10.55 -18.50 4.74
CA GLY A 66 -9.12 -18.22 4.88
C GLY A 66 -8.82 -16.72 4.88
N ALA A 67 -9.78 -15.91 5.35
CA ALA A 67 -9.62 -14.47 5.47
C ALA A 67 -8.42 -14.19 6.38
N ASN A 68 -7.31 -13.91 5.77
CA ASN A 68 -6.07 -13.62 6.42
C ASN A 68 -5.53 -12.29 5.90
N ASP A 69 -4.44 -11.87 6.46
CA ASP A 69 -3.75 -10.64 6.13
C ASP A 69 -2.86 -10.73 4.88
N LYS A 70 -3.03 -11.76 4.06
CA LYS A 70 -2.27 -11.89 2.81
C LYS A 70 -2.97 -11.16 1.67
N PRO A 71 -2.28 -10.24 0.97
CA PRO A 71 -2.82 -9.61 -0.23
C PRO A 71 -2.90 -10.62 -1.38
N ARG A 72 -3.74 -10.32 -2.38
CA ARG A 72 -3.64 -10.99 -3.68
C ARG A 72 -2.50 -10.34 -4.46
N PRO A 73 -1.67 -11.14 -5.15
CA PRO A 73 -0.63 -10.59 -6.02
C PRO A 73 -1.22 -10.07 -7.33
N VAL A 74 -0.54 -9.14 -7.95
CA VAL A 74 -0.63 -8.94 -9.39
C VAL A 74 0.15 -10.05 -10.06
N THR A 75 -0.50 -10.78 -10.98
CA THR A 75 0.11 -11.94 -11.63
C THR A 75 0.54 -11.59 -13.04
N VAL A 76 1.81 -11.82 -13.37
CA VAL A 76 2.36 -11.64 -14.71
C VAL A 76 2.81 -12.98 -15.27
N SER A 77 2.21 -13.40 -16.39
CA SER A 77 2.54 -14.65 -17.07
C SER A 77 3.26 -14.39 -18.39
N TRP A 78 4.22 -15.23 -18.74
CA TRP A 78 4.91 -15.24 -20.03
C TRP A 78 5.14 -16.69 -20.49
N THR A 79 5.52 -16.84 -21.76
CA THR A 79 5.87 -18.13 -22.36
C THR A 79 7.28 -18.04 -22.94
N GLY A 80 7.95 -19.17 -23.08
CA GLY A 80 9.30 -19.26 -23.61
C GLY A 80 10.36 -19.45 -22.53
N ASP A 81 11.51 -18.81 -22.71
CA ASP A 81 12.65 -18.95 -21.81
C ASP A 81 12.35 -18.49 -20.38
N PRO A 82 13.04 -19.07 -19.38
CA PRO A 82 12.95 -18.58 -18.02
C PRO A 82 13.29 -17.08 -17.95
N ALA A 83 12.51 -16.33 -17.19
CA ALA A 83 12.86 -14.95 -16.89
C ALA A 83 13.99 -14.92 -15.83
N VAL A 84 14.69 -13.79 -15.77
CA VAL A 84 15.66 -13.50 -14.73
C VAL A 84 15.08 -12.48 -13.77
N LYS A 85 14.31 -11.53 -14.31
CA LYS A 85 13.69 -10.45 -13.53
C LYS A 85 12.51 -9.82 -14.26
N ILE A 86 11.69 -9.15 -13.49
CA ILE A 86 10.64 -8.27 -13.99
C ILE A 86 10.99 -6.85 -13.59
N VAL A 87 11.09 -5.96 -14.57
CA VAL A 87 11.33 -4.53 -14.34
C VAL A 87 9.99 -3.80 -14.37
N LEU A 88 9.68 -3.05 -13.34
CA LEU A 88 8.45 -2.26 -13.21
C LEU A 88 8.77 -0.77 -13.13
N SER A 89 7.90 0.04 -13.72
CA SER A 89 7.97 1.50 -13.66
C SER A 89 6.58 2.12 -13.64
N LYS A 90 6.45 3.28 -12.98
CA LYS A 90 5.23 4.10 -13.03
C LYS A 90 5.13 4.93 -14.31
N THR A 91 6.18 4.93 -15.12
CA THR A 91 6.26 5.66 -16.40
C THR A 91 6.68 4.72 -17.54
N GLU A 92 6.14 4.95 -18.72
CA GLU A 92 6.39 4.12 -19.89
C GLU A 92 7.85 4.16 -20.36
N ASP A 93 8.58 5.21 -20.03
CA ASP A 93 9.98 5.39 -20.39
C ASP A 93 10.96 4.67 -19.45
N PHE A 94 10.49 4.07 -18.37
CA PHE A 94 11.29 3.32 -17.38
C PHE A 94 12.45 4.11 -16.76
N LYS A 95 12.37 5.46 -16.70
CA LYS A 95 13.41 6.28 -16.06
C LYS A 95 13.56 6.00 -14.58
N GLU A 96 12.43 5.79 -13.91
CA GLU A 96 12.40 5.36 -12.52
C GLU A 96 11.76 3.97 -12.48
N SER A 97 12.59 2.96 -12.25
CA SER A 97 12.14 1.57 -12.24
C SER A 97 12.69 0.82 -11.04
N PHE A 98 12.00 -0.24 -10.65
CA PHE A 98 12.47 -1.22 -9.67
C PHE A 98 12.36 -2.63 -10.26
N GLU A 99 13.12 -3.56 -9.70
CA GLU A 99 13.21 -4.92 -10.18
C GLU A 99 12.60 -5.88 -9.17
N VAL A 100 11.99 -6.94 -9.68
CA VAL A 100 11.51 -8.09 -8.93
C VAL A 100 12.21 -9.31 -9.50
N ASP A 101 12.95 -10.01 -8.65
CA ASP A 101 13.62 -11.25 -9.02
C ASP A 101 12.61 -12.39 -9.06
N GLU A 102 12.19 -12.79 -10.26
CA GLU A 102 11.25 -13.86 -10.48
C GLU A 102 11.64 -14.69 -11.68
N SER A 103 11.85 -15.98 -11.46
CA SER A 103 12.26 -16.91 -12.48
C SER A 103 11.15 -17.80 -13.03
N GLN A 104 9.99 -17.81 -12.35
CA GLN A 104 8.87 -18.68 -12.70
C GLN A 104 7.69 -17.89 -13.28
N SER A 105 7.01 -18.49 -14.25
CA SER A 105 5.76 -17.97 -14.81
C SER A 105 4.61 -18.87 -14.36
N PRO A 106 3.55 -18.31 -13.75
CA PRO A 106 3.32 -16.89 -13.49
C PRO A 106 4.16 -16.35 -12.33
N ALA A 107 4.59 -15.09 -12.43
CA ALA A 107 5.20 -14.34 -11.33
C ALA A 107 4.14 -13.64 -10.50
N GLU A 108 4.37 -13.57 -9.19
CA GLU A 108 3.50 -12.90 -8.23
C GLU A 108 4.14 -11.60 -7.72
N ILE A 109 3.56 -10.46 -8.07
CA ILE A 109 4.06 -9.14 -7.70
C ILE A 109 3.19 -8.54 -6.60
N TYR A 110 3.80 -8.24 -5.47
CA TYR A 110 3.14 -7.71 -4.28
C TYR A 110 3.42 -6.23 -4.06
N ASN A 111 2.71 -5.64 -3.12
CA ASN A 111 2.94 -4.30 -2.57
C ASN A 111 2.79 -3.14 -3.55
N LEU A 112 2.17 -3.34 -4.68
CA LEU A 112 1.85 -2.26 -5.61
C LEU A 112 0.76 -1.35 -5.06
N ILE A 113 0.77 -0.08 -5.46
CA ILE A 113 -0.18 0.94 -4.99
C ILE A 113 -1.44 0.89 -5.86
N PRO A 114 -2.65 0.75 -5.27
CA PRO A 114 -3.90 0.78 -6.02
C PRO A 114 -4.10 2.07 -6.80
N GLY A 115 -4.65 1.95 -8.02
CA GLY A 115 -4.93 3.08 -8.90
C GLY A 115 -3.71 3.65 -9.65
N VAL A 116 -2.52 3.06 -9.46
CA VAL A 116 -1.29 3.47 -10.15
C VAL A 116 -1.01 2.50 -11.29
N ASP A 117 -0.71 3.04 -12.48
CA ASP A 117 -0.28 2.26 -13.62
C ASP A 117 1.18 1.83 -13.46
N TYR A 118 1.43 0.53 -13.61
CA TYR A 118 2.76 -0.04 -13.62
C TYR A 118 3.06 -0.68 -14.96
N TYR A 119 3.92 -0.03 -15.72
CA TYR A 119 4.52 -0.62 -16.94
C TYR A 119 5.54 -1.67 -16.54
N TYR A 120 5.56 -2.79 -17.23
CA TYR A 120 6.50 -3.86 -16.91
C TYR A 120 7.20 -4.44 -18.14
N LYS A 121 8.40 -4.95 -17.91
CA LYS A 121 9.18 -5.76 -18.84
C LYS A 121 9.62 -7.04 -18.15
N VAL A 122 9.34 -8.18 -18.76
CA VAL A 122 9.89 -9.47 -18.35
C VAL A 122 11.18 -9.68 -19.13
N ILE A 123 12.29 -9.85 -18.43
CA ILE A 123 13.63 -9.96 -19.00
C ILE A 123 14.12 -11.39 -18.87
N GLY A 124 14.53 -11.98 -19.99
CA GLY A 124 15.13 -13.31 -20.07
C GLY A 124 16.62 -13.33 -19.76
N SER A 125 17.21 -14.53 -19.68
CA SER A 125 18.61 -14.75 -19.30
C SER A 125 19.64 -14.14 -20.28
N ASN A 126 19.24 -13.87 -21.50
CA ASN A 126 20.05 -13.21 -22.54
C ASN A 126 19.72 -11.71 -22.68
N GLU A 127 19.15 -11.11 -21.66
CA GLU A 127 18.66 -9.72 -21.65
C GLU A 127 17.54 -9.42 -22.67
N SER A 128 16.98 -10.45 -23.30
CA SER A 128 15.84 -10.27 -24.20
C SER A 128 14.58 -9.88 -23.45
N VAL A 129 13.77 -9.03 -24.05
CA VAL A 129 12.44 -8.70 -23.51
C VAL A 129 11.46 -9.79 -23.96
N LEU A 130 11.01 -10.62 -23.03
CA LEU A 130 10.07 -11.72 -23.29
C LEU A 130 8.62 -11.21 -23.37
N LYS A 131 8.28 -10.23 -22.53
CA LYS A 131 6.93 -9.64 -22.49
C LYS A 131 6.99 -8.20 -21.98
N THR A 132 6.06 -7.38 -22.45
CA THR A 132 5.78 -6.04 -21.92
C THR A 132 4.29 -5.88 -21.69
N GLY A 133 3.92 -5.00 -20.77
CA GLY A 133 2.52 -4.67 -20.50
C GLY A 133 2.38 -3.54 -19.51
N CYS A 134 1.14 -3.27 -19.15
CA CYS A 134 0.80 -2.32 -18.10
C CYS A 134 -0.29 -2.92 -17.21
N VAL A 135 -0.09 -2.88 -15.90
CA VAL A 135 -1.07 -3.36 -14.92
C VAL A 135 -1.45 -2.21 -13.99
N ARG A 136 -2.71 -2.18 -13.56
CA ARG A 136 -3.23 -1.27 -12.54
C ARG A 136 -3.84 -2.09 -11.42
N PRO A 137 -3.20 -2.14 -10.25
CA PRO A 137 -3.84 -2.71 -9.07
C PRO A 137 -5.10 -1.92 -8.71
N ILE A 138 -6.16 -2.62 -8.34
CA ILE A 138 -7.39 -2.02 -7.87
C ILE A 138 -7.80 -2.65 -6.53
N GLY A 139 -8.61 -1.94 -5.77
CA GLY A 139 -9.07 -2.32 -4.44
C GLY A 139 -8.85 -1.20 -3.44
N PRO A 140 -9.74 -1.03 -2.44
CA PRO A 140 -9.60 0.05 -1.47
C PRO A 140 -8.51 -0.22 -0.44
N MET A 141 -8.27 -1.49 -0.09
CA MET A 141 -7.33 -1.89 0.95
C MET A 141 -6.02 -2.38 0.33
N ARG A 142 -4.92 -1.75 0.73
CA ARG A 142 -3.58 -2.20 0.36
C ARG A 142 -2.94 -2.96 1.53
N MET A 143 -2.94 -4.26 1.44
CA MET A 143 -2.22 -5.14 2.37
C MET A 143 -0.78 -5.33 1.89
N ILE A 144 0.14 -5.47 2.83
CA ILE A 144 1.58 -5.55 2.55
C ILE A 144 2.07 -6.96 2.84
N ASN A 145 2.80 -7.53 1.91
CA ASN A 145 3.46 -8.83 2.04
C ASN A 145 4.94 -8.67 2.38
N GLY A 146 5.49 -9.61 3.14
CA GLY A 146 6.94 -9.77 3.32
C GLY A 146 7.58 -8.99 4.46
N VAL A 147 6.84 -8.18 5.23
CA VAL A 147 7.38 -7.39 6.36
C VAL A 147 7.03 -8.01 7.71
N ALA A 148 5.75 -8.05 8.03
CA ALA A 148 5.21 -8.62 9.26
C ALA A 148 3.78 -9.09 9.00
N GLU A 149 3.16 -9.73 10.00
CA GLU A 149 1.75 -10.07 9.95
C GLU A 149 0.87 -8.82 10.05
N ASN A 150 -0.32 -8.90 9.48
CA ASN A 150 -1.36 -7.87 9.62
C ASN A 150 -0.93 -6.45 9.14
N VAL A 151 -0.02 -6.37 8.18
CA VAL A 151 0.46 -5.07 7.68
C VAL A 151 -0.48 -4.51 6.61
N ARG A 152 -0.89 -3.27 6.82
CA ARG A 152 -1.76 -2.52 5.90
C ARG A 152 -1.30 -1.10 5.75
N ASP A 153 -1.49 -0.57 4.55
CA ASP A 153 -1.44 0.86 4.27
C ASP A 153 -2.79 1.50 4.68
N LEU A 154 -2.78 2.61 5.36
CA LEU A 154 -3.99 3.38 5.67
C LEU A 154 -4.47 4.24 4.49
N GLY A 155 -3.75 4.22 3.38
CA GLY A 155 -4.13 4.94 2.15
C GLY A 155 -5.42 4.40 1.54
N GLY A 156 -6.04 5.22 0.68
CA GLY A 156 -7.23 4.86 -0.09
C GLY A 156 -8.56 5.14 0.60
N TRP A 157 -8.58 5.29 1.92
CA TRP A 157 -9.81 5.60 2.64
C TRP A 157 -10.24 7.05 2.44
N LYS A 158 -11.56 7.21 2.33
CA LYS A 158 -12.19 8.52 2.13
C LYS A 158 -11.97 9.41 3.34
N ALA A 159 -11.52 10.63 3.13
CA ALA A 159 -11.32 11.66 4.15
C ALA A 159 -12.02 12.95 3.73
N GLU A 160 -12.08 13.93 4.63
CA GLU A 160 -12.62 15.23 4.27
C GLU A 160 -11.78 15.87 3.14
N GLY A 161 -12.44 16.18 2.04
CA GLY A 161 -11.78 16.79 0.88
C GLY A 161 -10.99 15.83 -0.03
N GLY A 162 -11.00 14.50 0.22
CA GLY A 162 -10.26 13.57 -0.63
C GLY A 162 -10.13 12.16 -0.08
N HIS A 163 -8.93 11.62 -0.16
CA HIS A 163 -8.57 10.29 0.34
C HIS A 163 -7.24 10.37 1.10
N ILE A 164 -7.05 9.48 2.07
CA ILE A 164 -5.75 9.29 2.71
C ILE A 164 -4.76 8.81 1.66
N ALA A 165 -3.61 9.46 1.59
CA ALA A 165 -2.58 9.12 0.62
C ALA A 165 -1.96 7.74 0.92
N TYR A 166 -1.84 6.90 -0.12
CA TYR A 166 -1.07 5.66 -0.02
C TYR A 166 0.42 5.93 0.22
N GLY A 167 1.10 4.97 0.84
CA GLY A 167 2.55 5.01 1.02
C GLY A 167 3.02 5.98 2.11
N LYS A 168 2.16 6.38 3.04
CA LYS A 168 2.49 7.32 4.11
C LYS A 168 2.33 6.74 5.51
N LEU A 169 1.27 6.00 5.74
CA LEU A 169 0.94 5.44 7.05
C LEU A 169 0.71 3.94 6.92
N TYR A 170 1.53 3.19 7.60
CA TYR A 170 1.42 1.74 7.66
C TYR A 170 1.14 1.30 9.09
N ARG A 171 0.30 0.31 9.25
CA ARG A 171 0.00 -0.34 10.53
C ARG A 171 0.24 -1.84 10.43
N GLY A 172 0.57 -2.49 11.54
CA GLY A 172 0.74 -3.94 11.53
C GLY A 172 1.07 -4.55 12.88
N ALA A 173 1.45 -5.82 12.87
CA ALA A 173 2.02 -6.50 14.02
C ALA A 173 3.48 -6.06 14.26
N ARG A 174 4.03 -6.43 15.39
CA ARG A 174 5.43 -6.16 15.72
C ARG A 174 6.37 -6.70 14.64
N LEU A 175 7.43 -5.99 14.39
CA LEU A 175 8.54 -6.51 13.61
C LEU A 175 9.22 -7.65 14.37
N SER A 176 9.57 -8.71 13.66
CA SER A 176 10.32 -9.82 14.21
C SER A 176 11.82 -9.52 14.17
N SER A 177 12.55 -9.88 15.22
CA SER A 177 14.02 -9.88 15.18
C SER A 177 14.60 -10.86 14.13
N ARG A 178 13.74 -11.69 13.54
CA ARG A 178 14.08 -12.63 12.47
C ARG A 178 13.53 -12.17 11.11
N ILE A 179 13.19 -10.90 10.95
CA ILE A 179 12.83 -10.36 9.65
C ILE A 179 13.93 -10.64 8.63
N SER A 180 13.57 -11.11 7.46
CA SER A 180 14.53 -11.43 6.40
C SER A 180 15.15 -10.15 5.82
N GLU A 181 16.30 -10.25 5.17
CA GLU A 181 16.91 -9.12 4.47
C GLU A 181 15.98 -8.55 3.40
N SER A 182 15.24 -9.41 2.67
CA SER A 182 14.22 -8.94 1.73
C SER A 182 13.08 -8.21 2.44
N GLY A 183 12.67 -8.63 3.63
CA GLY A 183 11.66 -7.91 4.43
C GLY A 183 12.13 -6.53 4.88
N LYS A 184 13.41 -6.40 5.23
CA LYS A 184 14.03 -5.10 5.55
C LYS A 184 14.10 -4.20 4.31
N ASP A 185 14.47 -4.77 3.16
CA ASP A 185 14.51 -4.05 1.90
C ASP A 185 13.12 -3.55 1.49
N ILE A 186 12.10 -4.39 1.61
CA ILE A 186 10.71 -3.99 1.41
C ILE A 186 10.35 -2.82 2.34
N PHE A 187 10.66 -2.92 3.62
CA PHE A 187 10.35 -1.90 4.62
C PHE A 187 11.01 -0.55 4.29
N LEU A 188 12.32 -0.55 4.07
CA LEU A 188 13.10 0.66 3.87
C LEU A 188 12.98 1.24 2.46
N ASN A 189 13.13 0.40 1.43
CA ASN A 189 13.31 0.84 0.06
C ASN A 189 12.00 0.81 -0.75
N GLN A 190 11.24 -0.27 -0.66
CA GLN A 190 9.99 -0.37 -1.43
C GLN A 190 8.86 0.46 -0.81
N LEU A 191 8.72 0.43 0.52
CA LEU A 191 7.68 1.17 1.25
C LEU A 191 8.15 2.55 1.72
N GLY A 192 9.45 2.80 1.76
CA GLY A 192 10.04 4.07 2.17
C GLY A 192 9.79 4.42 3.63
N ILE A 193 9.63 3.41 4.50
CA ILE A 193 9.31 3.63 5.91
C ILE A 193 10.55 4.11 6.65
N ALA A 194 10.45 5.29 7.26
CA ALA A 194 11.54 5.96 7.95
C ALA A 194 11.48 5.78 9.47
N VAL A 195 10.36 5.34 10.02
CA VAL A 195 10.20 5.16 11.47
C VAL A 195 9.34 3.96 11.82
N ASP A 196 9.81 3.20 12.81
CA ASP A 196 9.10 2.12 13.49
C ASP A 196 8.58 2.64 14.84
N LEU A 197 7.26 2.81 14.96
CA LEU A 197 6.60 3.33 16.14
C LEU A 197 5.92 2.20 16.92
N ASP A 198 6.49 1.85 18.06
CA ASP A 198 6.07 0.73 18.91
C ASP A 198 5.13 1.17 20.05
N LEU A 199 3.90 0.66 20.02
CA LEU A 199 2.88 0.90 21.05
C LEU A 199 2.87 -0.16 22.16
N ARG A 200 3.77 -1.14 22.16
CA ARG A 200 3.77 -2.20 23.18
C ARG A 200 4.08 -1.65 24.56
N GLY A 201 3.31 -2.09 25.53
CA GLY A 201 3.48 -1.70 26.93
C GLY A 201 4.79 -2.22 27.54
N ILE A 202 5.20 -1.65 28.66
CA ILE A 202 6.43 -2.06 29.39
C ILE A 202 6.31 -3.49 29.91
N LYS A 203 5.09 -3.92 30.24
CA LYS A 203 4.81 -5.26 30.77
C LYS A 203 4.62 -6.34 29.70
N ASP A 204 4.58 -5.97 28.43
CA ASP A 204 4.54 -6.95 27.35
C ASP A 204 5.84 -7.77 27.35
N SER A 205 5.73 -9.09 27.34
CA SER A 205 6.87 -10.00 27.42
C SER A 205 7.93 -9.76 26.34
N GLU A 206 7.52 -9.15 25.24
CA GLU A 206 8.36 -8.83 24.09
C GLU A 206 8.70 -7.33 23.99
N SER A 207 8.36 -6.55 25.01
CA SER A 207 8.62 -5.10 25.05
C SER A 207 10.09 -4.72 25.16
N ARG A 208 10.96 -5.70 25.42
CA ARG A 208 12.41 -5.51 25.56
C ARG A 208 13.15 -5.42 24.23
N VAL A 209 12.47 -5.68 23.13
CA VAL A 209 13.07 -5.61 21.80
C VAL A 209 13.08 -4.13 21.38
N GLY A 210 14.26 -3.57 21.21
CA GLY A 210 14.47 -2.24 20.65
C GLY A 210 14.31 -2.21 19.13
N PRO A 211 15.02 -1.31 18.43
CA PRO A 211 14.97 -1.23 16.98
C PRO A 211 15.35 -2.57 16.35
N VAL A 212 14.58 -2.98 15.34
CA VAL A 212 14.77 -4.24 14.62
C VAL A 212 15.41 -3.99 13.26
N ILE A 213 15.17 -2.81 12.68
CA ILE A 213 15.65 -2.45 11.35
C ILE A 213 16.59 -1.27 11.45
N ASP A 214 17.87 -1.50 11.14
CA ASP A 214 18.84 -0.42 11.00
C ASP A 214 18.46 0.45 9.79
N GLY A 215 18.55 1.78 9.98
CA GLY A 215 18.16 2.73 8.93
C GLY A 215 16.75 3.32 9.10
N ALA A 216 15.97 2.81 10.04
CA ALA A 216 14.72 3.43 10.49
C ALA A 216 14.85 3.95 11.92
N ASP A 217 14.24 5.09 12.20
CA ASP A 217 14.12 5.60 13.57
C ASP A 217 13.19 4.68 14.38
N TYR A 218 13.49 4.50 15.66
CA TYR A 218 12.64 3.72 16.56
C TYR A 218 12.06 4.61 17.64
N LEU A 219 10.72 4.64 17.72
CA LEU A 219 9.99 5.38 18.75
C LEU A 219 9.12 4.44 19.57
N LYS A 220 9.12 4.60 20.88
CA LYS A 220 8.29 3.80 21.79
C LYS A 220 7.33 4.64 22.58
N PHE A 221 6.04 4.31 22.45
CA PHE A 221 4.95 4.87 23.24
C PHE A 221 4.24 3.73 23.97
N PRO A 222 4.62 3.40 25.20
CA PRO A 222 4.23 2.15 25.87
C PRO A 222 2.79 2.17 26.38
N VAL A 223 1.84 1.89 25.48
CA VAL A 223 0.41 1.78 25.80
C VAL A 223 0.12 0.38 26.37
N GLU A 224 -0.45 0.31 27.57
CA GLU A 224 -0.80 -0.97 28.21
C GLU A 224 -2.03 -1.63 27.55
N LYS A 225 -2.10 -2.97 27.63
CA LYS A 225 -3.12 -3.78 26.92
C LYS A 225 -4.57 -3.47 27.31
N ASN A 226 -4.82 -3.01 28.54
CA ASN A 226 -6.16 -2.81 29.07
C ASN A 226 -6.64 -1.36 28.87
N MET A 227 -6.93 -0.99 27.66
CA MET A 227 -7.29 0.37 27.27
C MET A 227 -8.58 0.92 27.90
N GLY A 228 -9.47 0.07 28.40
CA GLY A 228 -10.72 0.49 29.04
C GLY A 228 -10.64 0.71 30.55
N ARG A 229 -9.51 0.44 31.18
CA ARG A 229 -9.31 0.59 32.64
C ARG A 229 -8.15 1.54 32.95
N GLY A 230 -8.12 2.66 32.24
CA GLY A 230 -7.19 3.77 32.33
C GLY A 230 -6.17 3.75 33.47
N THR A 231 -4.94 3.38 33.16
CA THR A 231 -3.81 4.02 33.83
C THR A 231 -3.68 5.41 33.19
N GLY A 232 -3.61 6.45 33.98
CA GLY A 232 -3.88 7.84 33.62
C GLY A 232 -3.04 8.49 32.50
N ASN A 233 -2.17 7.76 31.79
CA ASN A 233 -1.36 8.31 30.72
C ASN A 233 -1.63 7.70 29.32
N THR A 234 -2.56 6.77 29.19
CA THR A 234 -2.85 6.13 27.89
C THR A 234 -3.28 7.14 26.83
N GLN A 235 -4.13 8.10 27.19
CA GLN A 235 -4.56 9.16 26.29
C GLN A 235 -3.38 10.04 25.86
N GLU A 236 -2.54 10.42 26.80
CA GLU A 236 -1.36 11.24 26.55
C GLU A 236 -0.38 10.52 25.60
N LEU A 237 -0.15 9.22 25.80
CA LEU A 237 0.70 8.42 24.93
C LEU A 237 0.20 8.36 23.48
N TYR A 238 -1.12 8.23 23.27
CA TYR A 238 -1.68 8.32 21.91
C TYR A 238 -1.52 9.73 21.32
N GLN A 239 -1.71 10.78 22.11
CA GLN A 239 -1.49 12.15 21.62
C GLN A 239 -0.04 12.38 21.24
N LEU A 240 0.91 11.88 22.01
CA LEU A 240 2.34 11.97 21.71
C LEU A 240 2.70 11.17 20.44
N ALA A 241 2.15 9.96 20.29
CA ALA A 241 2.33 9.15 19.09
C ALA A 241 1.79 9.85 17.84
N ILE A 242 0.59 10.44 17.91
CA ILE A 242 0.00 11.21 16.81
C ILE A 242 0.88 12.41 16.45
N ARG A 243 1.36 13.16 17.43
CA ARG A 243 2.26 14.30 17.17
C ARG A 243 3.56 13.86 16.50
N ALA A 244 4.15 12.76 16.94
CA ALA A 244 5.33 12.20 16.29
C ALA A 244 5.04 11.81 14.83
N ILE A 245 3.94 11.11 14.59
CA ILE A 245 3.49 10.75 13.23
C ILE A 245 3.35 11.99 12.35
N ILE A 246 2.65 13.03 12.83
CA ILE A 246 2.48 14.29 12.08
C ILE A 246 3.84 14.92 11.77
N GLY A 247 4.79 14.89 12.70
CA GLY A 247 6.15 15.39 12.49
C GLY A 247 6.83 14.69 11.31
N TYR A 248 6.86 13.36 11.30
CA TYR A 248 7.46 12.59 10.21
C TYR A 248 6.75 12.79 8.88
N LEU A 249 5.42 12.80 8.89
CA LEU A 249 4.63 13.06 7.67
C LEU A 249 4.87 14.44 7.09
N SER A 250 5.08 15.47 7.93
CA SER A 250 5.39 16.83 7.49
C SER A 250 6.76 16.94 6.79
N GLU A 251 7.67 16.01 7.12
CA GLU A 251 8.96 15.83 6.43
C GLU A 251 8.85 14.93 5.18
N GLY A 252 7.66 14.47 4.83
CA GLY A 252 7.41 13.57 3.70
C GLY A 252 7.72 12.10 3.98
N LYS A 253 8.19 11.76 5.19
CA LYS A 253 8.58 10.42 5.60
C LYS A 253 7.36 9.52 5.88
N ALA A 254 7.46 8.23 5.56
CA ALA A 254 6.44 7.26 5.89
C ALA A 254 6.66 6.65 7.28
N VAL A 255 5.56 6.29 7.94
CA VAL A 255 5.55 5.77 9.31
C VAL A 255 4.92 4.40 9.37
N TYR A 256 5.57 3.46 10.03
CA TYR A 256 5.00 2.19 10.45
C TYR A 256 4.69 2.23 11.94
N PHE A 257 3.48 1.94 12.35
CA PHE A 257 3.13 1.85 13.76
C PHE A 257 2.49 0.51 14.09
N HIS A 258 2.83 -0.03 15.24
CA HIS A 258 2.46 -1.37 15.62
C HIS A 258 2.26 -1.58 17.13
N CYS A 259 1.60 -2.67 17.48
CA CYS A 259 1.65 -3.25 18.82
C CYS A 259 2.16 -4.70 18.75
N ALA A 260 1.64 -5.63 19.52
CA ALA A 260 2.02 -7.04 19.40
C ALA A 260 1.42 -7.68 18.13
N GLY A 261 0.10 -7.70 18.01
CA GLY A 261 -0.62 -8.30 16.87
C GLY A 261 -1.15 -7.31 15.83
N GLY A 262 -0.93 -6.01 16.01
CA GLY A 262 -1.43 -5.00 15.07
C GLY A 262 -2.94 -4.74 15.12
N ALA A 263 -3.67 -5.35 16.07
CA ALA A 263 -5.11 -5.24 16.17
C ALA A 263 -5.57 -4.11 17.10
N ASP A 264 -5.54 -4.30 18.42
CA ASP A 264 -6.23 -3.41 19.40
C ASP A 264 -5.60 -2.00 19.50
N ARG A 265 -4.41 -1.90 20.10
CA ARG A 265 -3.72 -0.60 20.30
C ARG A 265 -3.40 0.10 19.00
N THR A 266 -2.94 -0.66 18.04
CA THR A 266 -2.70 -0.20 16.67
C THR A 266 -3.98 0.23 16.00
N GLY A 267 -5.07 -0.55 16.13
CA GLY A 267 -6.38 -0.21 15.62
C GLY A 267 -6.93 1.08 16.21
N THR A 268 -6.76 1.26 17.52
CA THR A 268 -7.17 2.51 18.20
C THR A 268 -6.40 3.72 17.67
N LEU A 269 -5.07 3.61 17.49
CA LEU A 269 -4.28 4.70 16.93
C LEU A 269 -4.71 5.03 15.50
N ALA A 270 -4.92 4.00 14.66
CA ALA A 270 -5.43 4.17 13.31
C ALA A 270 -6.78 4.90 13.30
N PHE A 271 -7.73 4.44 14.14
CA PHE A 271 -9.04 5.08 14.30
C PHE A 271 -8.92 6.57 14.67
N LEU A 272 -8.07 6.89 15.65
CA LEU A 272 -7.87 8.28 16.07
C LEU A 272 -7.31 9.14 14.94
N ILE A 273 -6.34 8.62 14.17
CA ILE A 273 -5.76 9.34 13.02
C ILE A 273 -6.82 9.56 11.94
N GLU A 274 -7.57 8.54 11.59
CA GLU A 274 -8.60 8.62 10.56
C GLU A 274 -9.73 9.56 10.97
N ALA A 275 -10.12 9.55 12.25
CA ALA A 275 -11.11 10.50 12.79
C ALA A 275 -10.62 11.95 12.70
N LEU A 276 -9.33 12.19 12.95
CA LEU A 276 -8.73 13.53 12.86
C LEU A 276 -8.70 14.08 11.42
N VAL A 277 -8.60 13.22 10.42
CA VAL A 277 -8.64 13.64 8.99
C VAL A 277 -10.06 13.68 8.42
N GLY A 278 -11.08 13.67 9.28
CA GLY A 278 -12.47 13.82 8.87
C GLY A 278 -13.07 12.58 8.21
N PHE A 279 -12.57 11.40 8.55
CA PHE A 279 -13.25 10.16 8.19
C PHE A 279 -14.52 10.03 9.02
N PHE A 280 -15.64 10.53 8.51
CA PHE A 280 -16.92 10.42 9.19
C PHE A 280 -17.52 9.03 9.00
N ILE A 281 -17.91 8.42 10.11
CA ILE A 281 -18.70 7.19 10.16
C ILE A 281 -20.10 7.49 9.62
N HIS A 282 -20.22 7.63 8.30
CA HIS A 282 -21.51 7.72 7.65
C HIS A 282 -22.04 6.31 7.41
N LYS A 283 -23.03 5.93 8.23
CA LYS A 283 -23.82 4.68 8.20
C LYS A 283 -23.14 3.42 8.71
N GLY A 284 -23.33 3.18 10.00
CA GLY A 284 -23.39 1.83 10.56
C GLY A 284 -22.06 1.10 10.71
N GLY A 285 -21.20 1.54 11.60
CA GLY A 285 -20.21 0.66 12.23
C GLY A 285 -19.09 0.02 11.38
N LYS A 286 -19.20 0.02 10.05
CA LYS A 286 -18.22 -0.62 9.14
C LYS A 286 -16.77 -0.20 9.42
N PHE A 287 -16.59 1.05 9.78
CA PHE A 287 -15.31 1.62 10.10
C PHE A 287 -14.66 1.01 11.35
N PHE A 288 -15.44 0.81 12.41
CA PHE A 288 -14.91 0.34 13.69
C PHE A 288 -14.23 -1.04 13.55
N TYR A 289 -14.81 -1.92 12.74
CA TYR A 289 -14.25 -3.25 12.49
C TYR A 289 -13.09 -3.26 11.50
N GLN A 290 -13.08 -2.39 10.51
CA GLN A 290 -11.95 -2.24 9.60
C GLN A 290 -10.69 -1.74 10.31
N VAL A 291 -10.85 -0.90 11.31
CA VAL A 291 -9.75 -0.36 12.12
C VAL A 291 -9.30 -1.33 13.21
N LEU A 292 -10.25 -2.04 13.81
CA LEU A 292 -9.97 -3.00 14.89
C LEU A 292 -9.59 -4.40 14.39
N GLN A 293 -9.71 -4.67 13.10
CA GLN A 293 -9.45 -6.02 12.61
C GLN A 293 -8.12 -6.59 13.06
N LEU A 294 -8.34 -7.40 13.74
CA LEU A 294 -8.58 -8.83 13.85
C LEU A 294 -7.60 -9.61 13.01
#